data_e4e15a60faaaf0458a364441baa613a6
#
_entry.id   e4e15a60faaaf0458a364441baa613a6
#
_cell.length_a   1.000
_cell.length_b   1.000
_cell.length_c   1.000
_cell.angle_alpha   90.00
_cell.angle_beta   90.00
_cell.angle_gamma   90.00
#
_symmetry.space_group_name_H-M   'P 1'
#
loop_
_entity.id
_entity.type
_entity.pdbx_description
1 polymer ?
#
loop_
_entity_poly.entity_id
_entity_poly.type
_entity_poly.pdbx_seq_one_letter_code
_entity_poly.pdbx_strand_id
1 'polypeptide(L)'
;MKRLFLNLITAFVLVASAGVSMAHTTPMPATPTTKILAIGTFPPGTDMQLVQHILPTEVSETAQLYLEGRIDQWYSLQDRAGVVFILNVTDVSQAHDMLEELPLGKAHLMTFSFLPIGPLKPLSKLLNPSSPQ
;
A
#
# COMPACT_ATOMS: atom_id res chain seq x y z
N MET A 1 40.56 -16.96 77.45
CA MET A 1 40.78 -17.29 76.03
C MET A 1 39.56 -17.97 75.44
N LYS A 2 38.76 -17.23 74.79
CA LYS A 2 37.53 -17.76 74.15
C LYS A 2 37.69 -17.64 72.63
N ARG A 3 37.76 -18.78 71.96
CA ARG A 3 37.85 -18.83 70.51
C ARG A 3 36.43 -18.76 70.00
N LEU A 4 36.11 -17.69 69.22
CA LEU A 4 34.85 -17.51 68.56
C LEU A 4 34.94 -18.17 67.17
N PHE A 5 34.22 -19.26 66.96
CA PHE A 5 34.07 -19.85 65.64
C PHE A 5 32.97 -19.14 64.92
N LEU A 6 33.32 -18.41 63.87
CA LEU A 6 32.41 -17.76 62.97
C LEU A 6 32.07 -18.74 61.82
N ASN A 7 30.93 -19.34 61.89
CA ASN A 7 30.40 -20.17 60.78
C ASN A 7 29.93 -19.28 59.59
N LEU A 8 30.71 -19.32 58.52
CA LEU A 8 30.36 -18.66 57.26
C LEU A 8 29.45 -19.61 56.47
N ILE A 9 28.13 -19.36 56.50
CA ILE A 9 27.18 -20.07 55.64
C ILE A 9 27.19 -19.37 54.28
N THR A 10 27.84 -20.01 53.30
CA THR A 10 27.83 -19.56 51.91
C THR A 10 26.49 -20.01 51.28
N ALA A 11 25.53 -19.08 51.15
CA ALA A 11 24.33 -19.31 50.40
C ALA A 11 24.63 -19.23 48.89
N PHE A 12 24.57 -20.39 48.25
CA PHE A 12 24.67 -20.48 46.78
C PHE A 12 23.34 -20.15 46.17
N VAL A 13 23.18 -18.90 45.67
CA VAL A 13 21.98 -18.49 44.92
C VAL A 13 22.12 -18.97 43.48
N LEU A 14 21.38 -20.01 43.16
CA LEU A 14 21.23 -20.51 41.80
C LEU A 14 20.29 -19.58 41.02
N VAL A 15 20.85 -18.64 40.27
CA VAL A 15 20.06 -17.81 39.33
C VAL A 15 19.74 -18.64 38.09
N ALA A 16 18.53 -19.18 38.04
CA ALA A 16 17.99 -19.78 36.83
C ALA A 16 17.65 -18.67 35.84
N SER A 17 18.54 -18.39 34.89
CA SER A 17 18.27 -17.53 33.73
C SER A 17 17.31 -18.27 32.79
N ALA A 18 16.03 -17.98 32.92
CA ALA A 18 15.03 -18.35 31.90
C ALA A 18 15.35 -17.58 30.62
N GLY A 19 16.01 -18.26 29.69
CA GLY A 19 16.21 -17.73 28.33
C GLY A 19 14.88 -17.53 27.66
N VAL A 20 14.43 -16.27 27.53
CA VAL A 20 13.30 -15.90 26.71
C VAL A 20 13.72 -16.10 25.26
N SER A 21 13.33 -17.24 24.68
CA SER A 21 13.52 -17.51 23.26
C SER A 21 12.59 -16.56 22.49
N MET A 22 13.11 -15.41 22.09
CA MET A 22 12.42 -14.53 21.14
C MET A 22 12.34 -15.28 19.82
N ALA A 23 11.14 -15.78 19.51
CA ALA A 23 10.85 -16.28 18.18
C ALA A 23 11.10 -15.13 17.19
N HIS A 24 12.19 -15.21 16.44
CA HIS A 24 12.45 -14.32 15.32
C HIS A 24 11.42 -14.66 14.25
N THR A 25 10.29 -13.92 14.26
CA THR A 25 9.35 -13.92 13.14
C THR A 25 10.09 -13.24 11.99
N THR A 26 10.69 -14.02 11.11
CA THR A 26 11.29 -13.49 9.88
C THR A 26 10.16 -12.79 9.11
N PRO A 27 10.24 -11.47 8.87
CA PRO A 27 9.20 -10.80 8.12
C PRO A 27 9.11 -11.44 6.74
N MET A 28 7.91 -11.86 6.35
CA MET A 28 7.69 -12.36 5.00
C MET A 28 8.08 -11.22 4.03
N PRO A 29 8.92 -11.48 3.01
CA PRO A 29 9.34 -10.44 2.08
C PRO A 29 8.11 -9.74 1.50
N ALA A 30 8.08 -8.41 1.61
CA ALA A 30 6.99 -7.61 1.09
C ALA A 30 6.93 -7.80 -0.43
N THR A 31 5.73 -8.10 -0.94
CA THR A 31 5.52 -8.12 -2.39
C THR A 31 5.71 -6.70 -2.92
N PRO A 32 6.56 -6.48 -3.93
CA PRO A 32 6.79 -5.15 -4.45
C PRO A 32 5.52 -4.57 -5.07
N THR A 33 5.30 -3.27 -4.90
CA THR A 33 4.28 -2.53 -5.66
C THR A 33 4.72 -2.49 -7.12
N THR A 34 3.85 -2.91 -8.03
CA THR A 34 4.12 -2.88 -9.48
C THR A 34 3.21 -1.92 -10.22
N LYS A 35 2.06 -1.60 -9.65
CA LYS A 35 1.07 -0.67 -10.19
C LYS A 35 0.32 0.04 -9.06
N ILE A 36 -0.37 1.11 -9.39
CA ILE A 36 -1.31 1.78 -8.50
C ILE A 36 -2.72 1.63 -9.08
N LEU A 37 -3.66 1.12 -8.28
CA LEU A 37 -5.08 1.22 -8.58
C LEU A 37 -5.58 2.55 -8.01
N ALA A 38 -6.18 3.39 -8.85
CA ALA A 38 -6.79 4.65 -8.44
C ALA A 38 -8.30 4.62 -8.71
N ILE A 39 -9.07 5.09 -7.74
CA ILE A 39 -10.53 5.22 -7.85
C ILE A 39 -10.86 6.70 -7.76
N GLY A 40 -11.37 7.26 -8.86
CA GLY A 40 -11.83 8.64 -8.94
C GLY A 40 -13.35 8.71 -8.77
N THR A 41 -13.82 9.57 -7.89
CA THR A 41 -15.26 9.80 -7.63
C THR A 41 -15.54 11.29 -7.50
N PHE A 42 -16.80 11.67 -7.73
CA PHE A 42 -17.26 13.03 -7.54
C PHE A 42 -17.75 13.22 -6.09
N PRO A 43 -17.23 14.21 -5.34
CA PRO A 43 -17.75 14.55 -4.02
C PRO A 43 -19.22 14.94 -4.05
N PRO A 44 -19.99 14.75 -2.97
CA PRO A 44 -21.34 15.28 -2.87
C PRO A 44 -21.38 16.79 -3.12
N GLY A 45 -22.33 17.26 -3.93
CA GLY A 45 -22.47 18.67 -4.30
C GLY A 45 -21.56 19.15 -5.42
N THR A 46 -20.84 18.25 -6.09
CA THR A 46 -20.08 18.58 -7.31
C THR A 46 -20.99 19.16 -8.38
N ASP A 47 -20.56 20.26 -9.00
CA ASP A 47 -21.26 20.86 -10.15
C ASP A 47 -21.12 19.97 -11.40
N MET A 48 -22.13 19.15 -11.64
CA MET A 48 -22.13 18.21 -12.76
C MET A 48 -22.26 18.90 -14.12
N GLN A 49 -22.73 20.15 -14.20
CA GLN A 49 -22.74 20.91 -15.45
C GLN A 49 -21.32 21.32 -15.82
N LEU A 50 -20.54 21.76 -14.85
CA LEU A 50 -19.12 22.05 -15.06
C LEU A 50 -18.32 20.80 -15.41
N VAL A 51 -18.61 19.66 -14.77
CA VAL A 51 -18.04 18.35 -15.15
C VAL A 51 -18.30 18.04 -16.63
N GLN A 52 -19.55 18.15 -17.09
CA GLN A 52 -19.91 17.91 -18.48
C GLN A 52 -19.19 18.83 -19.46
N HIS A 53 -18.93 20.07 -19.06
CA HIS A 53 -18.19 21.03 -19.89
C HIS A 53 -16.70 20.65 -20.01
N ILE A 54 -16.09 20.13 -18.94
CA ILE A 54 -14.66 19.75 -18.89
C ILE A 54 -14.42 18.35 -19.50
N LEU A 55 -15.41 17.49 -19.44
CA LEU A 55 -15.28 16.06 -19.75
C LEU A 55 -14.65 15.76 -21.13
N PRO A 56 -14.92 16.49 -22.22
CA PRO A 56 -14.28 16.21 -23.51
C PRO A 56 -12.75 16.36 -23.46
N THR A 57 -12.26 17.39 -22.75
CA THR A 57 -10.81 17.61 -22.57
C THR A 57 -10.22 16.56 -21.64
N GLU A 58 -10.89 16.25 -20.53
CA GLU A 58 -10.53 15.18 -19.60
C GLU A 58 -10.33 13.86 -20.33
N VAL A 59 -11.29 13.44 -21.13
CA VAL A 59 -11.22 12.17 -21.88
C VAL A 59 -10.07 12.19 -22.88
N SER A 60 -9.82 13.30 -23.55
CA SER A 60 -8.71 13.44 -24.50
C SER A 60 -7.34 13.31 -23.81
N GLU A 61 -7.13 14.02 -22.69
CA GLU A 61 -5.88 13.98 -21.94
C GLU A 61 -5.66 12.62 -21.27
N THR A 62 -6.74 12.01 -20.75
CA THR A 62 -6.67 10.64 -20.21
C THR A 62 -6.31 9.62 -21.28
N ALA A 63 -6.88 9.74 -22.49
CA ALA A 63 -6.54 8.88 -23.61
C ALA A 63 -5.06 9.03 -24.01
N GLN A 64 -4.52 10.23 -23.93
CA GLN A 64 -3.09 10.48 -24.15
C GLN A 64 -2.23 9.70 -23.15
N LEU A 65 -2.53 9.76 -21.85
CA LEU A 65 -1.83 8.99 -20.82
C LEU A 65 -1.90 7.48 -21.07
N TYR A 66 -3.01 6.99 -21.60
CA TYR A 66 -3.15 5.60 -21.98
C TYR A 66 -2.25 5.24 -23.17
N LEU A 67 -2.23 6.07 -24.21
CA LEU A 67 -1.38 5.87 -25.40
C LEU A 67 0.12 5.95 -25.05
N GLU A 68 0.49 6.76 -24.07
CA GLU A 68 1.85 6.86 -23.51
C GLU A 68 2.23 5.66 -22.63
N GLY A 69 1.29 4.75 -22.34
CA GLY A 69 1.50 3.60 -21.49
C GLY A 69 1.55 3.92 -19.98
N ARG A 70 1.16 5.12 -19.58
CA ARG A 70 1.09 5.53 -18.17
C ARG A 70 -0.16 4.98 -17.48
N ILE A 71 -1.25 4.82 -18.20
CA ILE A 71 -2.46 4.08 -17.80
C ILE A 71 -2.43 2.73 -18.49
N ASP A 72 -2.55 1.66 -17.73
CA ASP A 72 -2.64 0.29 -18.25
C ASP A 72 -4.08 -0.07 -18.62
N GLN A 73 -5.01 0.24 -17.74
CA GLN A 73 -6.44 -0.02 -17.90
C GLN A 73 -7.27 1.07 -17.21
N TRP A 74 -8.47 1.30 -17.71
CA TRP A 74 -9.44 2.19 -17.10
C TRP A 74 -10.86 1.65 -17.26
N TYR A 75 -11.72 1.94 -16.29
CA TYR A 75 -13.10 1.45 -16.26
C TYR A 75 -14.01 2.50 -15.62
N SER A 76 -15.27 2.60 -16.11
CA SER A 76 -16.30 3.35 -15.42
C SER A 76 -16.88 2.54 -14.26
N LEU A 77 -17.12 3.17 -13.12
CA LEU A 77 -17.90 2.58 -12.05
C LEU A 77 -19.35 2.38 -12.52
N GLN A 78 -19.97 1.26 -12.17
CA GLN A 78 -21.32 0.92 -12.62
C GLN A 78 -22.40 1.28 -11.59
N ASP A 79 -22.02 1.45 -10.33
CA ASP A 79 -22.91 1.76 -9.21
C ASP A 79 -23.03 3.27 -8.92
N ARG A 80 -22.13 4.08 -9.49
CA ARG A 80 -22.04 5.53 -9.29
C ARG A 80 -21.20 6.18 -10.37
N ALA A 81 -21.26 7.50 -10.45
CA ALA A 81 -20.37 8.27 -11.33
C ALA A 81 -18.93 8.21 -10.81
N GLY A 82 -18.03 7.77 -11.65
CA GLY A 82 -16.61 7.63 -11.30
C GLY A 82 -15.86 6.70 -12.24
N VAL A 83 -14.56 6.59 -11.99
CA VAL A 83 -13.62 5.87 -12.85
C VAL A 83 -12.62 5.10 -12.00
N VAL A 84 -12.17 3.95 -12.50
CA VAL A 84 -11.06 3.19 -11.96
C VAL A 84 -9.93 3.20 -12.97
N PHE A 85 -8.71 3.49 -12.51
CA PHE A 85 -7.49 3.39 -13.29
C PHE A 85 -6.56 2.33 -12.72
N ILE A 86 -5.90 1.58 -13.59
CA ILE A 86 -4.70 0.81 -13.27
C ILE A 86 -3.52 1.58 -13.88
N LEU A 87 -2.69 2.16 -13.02
CA LEU A 87 -1.60 3.06 -13.41
C LEU A 87 -0.26 2.32 -13.43
N ASN A 88 0.55 2.55 -14.46
CA ASN A 88 1.89 2.00 -14.62
C ASN A 88 2.95 2.81 -13.84
N VAL A 89 2.66 3.10 -12.58
CA VAL A 89 3.57 3.74 -11.62
C VAL A 89 3.58 2.92 -10.33
N THR A 90 4.64 3.06 -9.56
CA THR A 90 4.85 2.28 -8.32
C THR A 90 4.78 3.12 -7.06
N ASP A 91 4.69 4.44 -7.22
CA ASP A 91 4.63 5.41 -6.13
C ASP A 91 3.28 6.13 -6.12
N VAL A 92 2.65 6.21 -4.93
CA VAL A 92 1.33 6.84 -4.75
C VAL A 92 1.38 8.34 -5.01
N SER A 93 2.48 9.02 -4.63
CA SER A 93 2.63 10.46 -4.87
C SER A 93 2.68 10.75 -6.37
N GLN A 94 3.42 9.96 -7.13
CA GLN A 94 3.48 10.07 -8.58
C GLN A 94 2.12 9.82 -9.24
N ALA A 95 1.37 8.84 -8.74
CA ALA A 95 0.02 8.56 -9.21
C ALA A 95 -0.95 9.72 -8.93
N HIS A 96 -0.85 10.30 -7.72
CA HIS A 96 -1.63 11.46 -7.31
C HIS A 96 -1.36 12.65 -8.23
N ASP A 97 -0.10 13.04 -8.38
CA ASP A 97 0.27 14.20 -9.21
C ASP A 97 -0.20 14.02 -10.65
N MET A 98 -0.06 12.83 -11.21
CA MET A 98 -0.49 12.51 -12.57
C MET A 98 -2.00 12.71 -12.79
N LEU A 99 -2.84 12.32 -11.82
CA LEU A 99 -4.30 12.44 -11.94
C LEU A 99 -4.80 13.83 -11.55
N GLU A 100 -4.14 14.52 -10.62
CA GLU A 100 -4.44 15.91 -10.27
C GLU A 100 -4.05 16.89 -11.39
N GLU A 101 -3.18 16.52 -12.31
CA GLU A 101 -2.85 17.31 -13.50
C GLU A 101 -3.91 17.22 -14.59
N LEU A 102 -4.81 16.25 -14.55
CA LEU A 102 -5.95 16.15 -15.46
C LEU A 102 -6.98 17.26 -15.20
N PRO A 103 -7.78 17.67 -16.18
CA PRO A 103 -8.71 18.80 -16.05
C PRO A 103 -9.68 18.71 -14.87
N LEU A 104 -10.25 17.54 -14.58
CA LEU A 104 -11.14 17.34 -13.43
C LEU A 104 -10.42 17.39 -12.09
N GLY A 105 -9.16 16.91 -12.05
CA GLY A 105 -8.28 17.05 -10.88
C GLY A 105 -7.93 18.51 -10.61
N LYS A 106 -7.43 19.23 -11.61
CA LYS A 106 -7.12 20.67 -11.54
C LYS A 106 -8.29 21.52 -11.09
N ALA A 107 -9.49 21.16 -11.53
CA ALA A 107 -10.72 21.85 -11.14
C ALA A 107 -11.25 21.44 -9.76
N HIS A 108 -10.58 20.51 -9.08
CA HIS A 108 -11.00 19.94 -7.78
C HIS A 108 -12.44 19.36 -7.80
N LEU A 109 -12.88 18.87 -8.96
CA LEU A 109 -14.19 18.27 -9.14
C LEU A 109 -14.20 16.77 -8.87
N MET A 110 -13.04 16.12 -8.91
CA MET A 110 -12.87 14.70 -8.64
C MET A 110 -11.91 14.46 -7.48
N THR A 111 -12.17 13.46 -6.67
CA THR A 111 -11.26 13.00 -5.62
C THR A 111 -10.80 11.59 -5.93
N PHE A 112 -9.56 11.28 -5.58
CA PHE A 112 -8.94 9.99 -5.87
C PHE A 112 -8.54 9.25 -4.59
N SER A 113 -8.79 7.94 -4.61
CA SER A 113 -8.24 7.00 -3.62
C SER A 113 -7.22 6.10 -4.32
N PHE A 114 -6.07 5.87 -3.69
CA PHE A 114 -4.96 5.13 -4.27
C PHE A 114 -4.66 3.87 -3.48
N LEU A 115 -4.53 2.74 -4.17
CA LEU A 115 -4.16 1.45 -3.60
C LEU A 115 -2.93 0.91 -4.34
N PRO A 116 -1.77 0.83 -3.66
CA PRO A 116 -0.62 0.10 -4.20
C PRO A 116 -0.97 -1.37 -4.41
N ILE A 117 -0.73 -1.88 -5.60
CA ILE A 117 -0.97 -3.28 -5.94
C ILE A 117 0.29 -3.93 -6.50
N GLY A 118 0.39 -5.23 -6.34
CA GLY A 118 1.52 -6.02 -6.82
C GLY A 118 1.11 -7.45 -7.12
N PRO A 119 2.06 -8.31 -7.48
CA PRO A 119 1.79 -9.71 -7.77
C PRO A 119 1.09 -10.41 -6.59
N LEU A 120 0.21 -11.35 -6.90
CA LEU A 120 -0.51 -12.11 -5.88
C LEU A 120 0.49 -12.91 -5.02
N LYS A 121 0.53 -12.63 -3.71
CA LYS A 121 1.47 -13.26 -2.76
C LYS A 121 1.51 -14.80 -2.80
N PRO A 122 0.39 -15.53 -2.93
CA PRO A 122 0.41 -16.98 -3.04
C PRO A 122 1.19 -17.53 -4.24
N LEU A 123 1.34 -16.77 -5.32
CA LEU A 123 2.09 -17.22 -6.51
C LEU A 123 3.58 -17.44 -6.22
N SER A 124 4.15 -16.69 -5.29
CA SER A 124 5.55 -16.89 -4.87
C SER A 124 5.78 -18.27 -4.22
N LYS A 125 4.76 -18.82 -3.57
CA LYS A 125 4.81 -20.19 -2.98
C LYS A 125 4.74 -21.28 -4.03
N LEU A 126 4.09 -21.02 -5.17
CA LEU A 126 4.04 -21.97 -6.29
C LEU A 126 5.37 -22.05 -7.04
N LEU A 127 6.12 -20.94 -7.06
CA LEU A 127 7.43 -20.87 -7.71
C LEU A 127 8.55 -21.46 -6.83
N ASN A 128 8.33 -21.57 -5.51
CA ASN A 128 9.28 -22.13 -4.54
C ASN A 128 8.60 -23.18 -3.66
N PRO A 129 8.28 -24.37 -4.20
CA PRO A 129 7.56 -25.43 -3.47
C PRO A 129 8.34 -26.05 -2.29
N SER A 130 9.62 -25.72 -2.15
CA SER A 130 10.53 -26.27 -1.11
C SER A 130 10.57 -25.45 0.18
N SER A 131 9.77 -24.41 0.36
CA SER A 131 9.70 -23.71 1.64
C SER A 131 8.83 -24.52 2.61
N PRO A 132 9.38 -25.08 3.71
CA PRO A 132 8.60 -25.82 4.71
C PRO A 132 7.59 -24.88 5.38
N GLN A 133 6.42 -25.46 5.71
CA GLN A 133 5.35 -24.80 6.46
C GLN A 133 5.74 -24.61 7.93
#